data_46231d448718d75cfa45f582be133899
#
_entry.id   46231d448718d75cfa45f582be133899
#
_cell.length_a   1.000
_cell.length_b   1.000
_cell.length_c   1.000
_cell.angle_alpha   90.00
_cell.angle_beta   90.00
_cell.angle_gamma   90.00
#
_symmetry.space_group_name_H-M   'P 1'
#
loop_
_entity.id
_entity.type
_entity.pdbx_description
1 polymer ?
#
loop_
_entity_poly.entity_id
_entity_poly.type
_entity_poly.pdbx_seq_one_letter_code
_entity_poly.pdbx_strand_id
1 'polypeptide(L)'
;MINLNQVCSTLNAKILLGEDQMDREVFSACGADLMSDVLTFTKRKTLLLTGLTNVQVVRTAELSDLCAIVFVRGKLPGKEIVEAAKANDIPLLVTCYTLFEACGRLY
;
A
#
# COMPACT_ATOMS: atom_id res chain seq x y z
N MET A 1 16.52 -1.32 6.70
CA MET A 1 15.54 -1.03 5.65
C MET A 1 14.85 -2.32 5.23
N ILE A 2 13.55 -2.30 5.00
CA ILE A 2 12.81 -3.50 4.66
C ILE A 2 12.36 -3.45 3.20
N ASN A 3 11.98 -4.60 2.67
CA ASN A 3 11.41 -4.72 1.34
C ASN A 3 9.97 -5.23 1.41
N LEU A 4 9.29 -5.31 0.27
CA LEU A 4 7.89 -5.75 0.23
C LEU A 4 7.71 -7.21 0.65
N ASN A 5 8.70 -8.07 0.43
CA ASN A 5 8.62 -9.45 0.93
C ASN A 5 8.52 -9.47 2.44
N GLN A 6 9.29 -8.64 3.11
CA GLN A 6 9.26 -8.54 4.57
C GLN A 6 7.95 -7.95 5.06
N VAL A 7 7.38 -6.99 4.32
CA VAL A 7 6.05 -6.45 4.61
C VAL A 7 5.00 -7.55 4.52
N CYS A 8 5.02 -8.34 3.45
CA CYS A 8 4.09 -9.47 3.28
C CYS A 8 4.16 -10.45 4.45
N SER A 9 5.37 -10.80 4.86
CA SER A 9 5.56 -11.75 5.98
C SER A 9 5.07 -11.15 7.30
N THR A 10 5.41 -9.90 7.57
CA THR A 10 5.04 -9.22 8.81
C THR A 10 3.53 -9.04 8.93
N LEU A 11 2.85 -8.73 7.83
CA LEU A 11 1.41 -8.49 7.82
C LEU A 11 0.58 -9.71 7.44
N ASN A 12 1.22 -10.83 7.16
CA ASN A 12 0.54 -12.01 6.64
C ASN A 12 -0.35 -11.64 5.46
N ALA A 13 0.21 -10.85 4.53
CA ALA A 13 -0.54 -10.26 3.45
C ALA A 13 -0.55 -11.14 2.21
N LYS A 14 -1.59 -10.96 1.39
CA LYS A 14 -1.67 -11.55 0.06
C LYS A 14 -1.23 -10.52 -0.97
N ILE A 15 -0.55 -10.98 -2.00
CA ILE A 15 -0.15 -10.14 -3.12
C ILE A 15 -1.28 -10.13 -4.14
N LEU A 16 -1.86 -8.95 -4.38
CA LEU A 16 -2.91 -8.79 -5.40
C LEU A 16 -2.33 -8.42 -6.76
N LEU A 17 -1.21 -7.72 -6.76
CA LEU A 17 -0.55 -7.24 -7.98
C LEU A 17 0.92 -6.99 -7.68
N GLY A 18 1.81 -7.30 -8.62
CA GLY A 18 3.21 -6.97 -8.50
C GLY A 18 4.07 -8.04 -7.85
N GLU A 19 3.75 -9.32 -8.05
CA GLU A 19 4.51 -10.43 -7.47
C GLU A 19 6.00 -10.39 -7.83
N ASP A 20 6.34 -9.84 -8.97
CA ASP A 20 7.71 -9.71 -9.44
C ASP A 20 8.45 -8.51 -8.85
N GLN A 21 7.78 -7.72 -8.00
CA GLN A 21 8.33 -6.49 -7.44
C GLN A 21 8.48 -6.52 -5.92
N MET A 22 8.47 -7.70 -5.33
CA MET A 22 8.51 -7.85 -3.88
C MET A 22 9.88 -7.54 -3.27
N ASP A 23 10.89 -7.33 -4.10
CA ASP A 23 12.20 -6.88 -3.65
C ASP A 23 12.31 -5.34 -3.53
N ARG A 24 11.25 -4.60 -3.88
CA ARG A 24 11.23 -3.14 -3.72
C ARG A 24 11.50 -2.75 -2.27
N GLU A 25 12.33 -1.73 -2.10
CA GLU A 25 12.65 -1.21 -0.78
C GLU A 25 11.57 -0.26 -0.28
N VAL A 26 11.31 -0.31 1.03
CA VAL A 26 10.36 0.55 1.71
C VAL A 26 11.16 1.45 2.67
N PHE A 27 11.14 2.74 2.42
CA PHE A 27 11.86 3.71 3.25
C PHE A 27 11.03 4.24 4.40
N SER A 28 9.71 4.37 4.20
CA SER A 28 8.80 4.84 5.23
C SER A 28 7.42 4.26 5.00
N ALA A 29 6.52 4.45 5.93
CA ALA A 29 5.15 3.99 5.83
C ALA A 29 4.20 5.06 6.33
N CYS A 30 2.99 5.08 5.77
CA CYS A 30 1.94 5.99 6.16
C CYS A 30 0.63 5.20 6.24
N GLY A 31 -0.05 5.27 7.39
CA GLY A 31 -1.37 4.67 7.55
C GLY A 31 -2.41 5.78 7.57
N ALA A 32 -3.25 5.86 6.53
CA ALA A 32 -4.24 6.91 6.42
C ALA A 32 -5.36 6.51 5.46
N ASP A 33 -6.57 7.00 5.74
CA ASP A 33 -7.72 6.88 4.85
C ASP A 33 -8.05 8.21 4.17
N LEU A 34 -7.51 9.31 4.67
CA LEU A 34 -7.71 10.63 4.06
C LEU A 34 -6.54 10.91 3.12
N MET A 35 -6.83 10.96 1.82
CA MET A 35 -5.77 11.07 0.81
C MET A 35 -5.03 12.40 0.84
N SER A 36 -5.66 13.46 1.32
CA SER A 36 -4.96 14.74 1.50
C SER A 36 -3.84 14.63 2.54
N ASP A 37 -4.02 13.79 3.57
CA ASP A 37 -2.97 13.53 4.55
C ASP A 37 -1.82 12.78 3.91
N VAL A 38 -2.14 11.81 3.04
CA VAL A 38 -1.11 11.06 2.33
C VAL A 38 -0.24 12.00 1.51
N LEU A 39 -0.85 12.92 0.75
CA LEU A 39 -0.09 13.88 -0.05
C LEU A 39 0.78 14.81 0.81
N THR A 40 0.32 15.14 2.01
CA THR A 40 1.03 16.04 2.91
C THR A 40 2.22 15.37 3.60
N PHE A 41 2.05 14.11 4.02
CA PHE A 41 3.00 13.44 4.92
C PHE A 41 3.84 12.35 4.27
N THR A 42 3.59 12.00 3.00
CA THR A 42 4.40 10.97 2.36
C THR A 42 5.79 11.49 2.04
N LYS A 43 6.74 10.59 2.21
CA LYS A 43 8.13 10.77 1.83
C LYS A 43 8.41 9.88 0.63
N ARG A 44 9.65 9.81 0.18
CA ARG A 44 9.99 8.94 -0.94
C ARG A 44 9.85 7.46 -0.53
N LYS A 45 9.50 6.61 -1.48
CA LYS A 45 9.39 5.14 -1.30
C LYS A 45 8.56 4.78 -0.08
N THR A 46 7.40 5.43 0.05
CA THR A 46 6.50 5.22 1.16
C THR A 46 5.52 4.09 0.87
N LEU A 47 5.34 3.20 1.84
CA LEU A 47 4.28 2.20 1.82
C LEU A 47 3.02 2.84 2.37
N LEU A 48 1.92 2.81 1.61
CA LEU A 48 0.63 3.30 2.10
C LEU A 48 -0.19 2.13 2.63
N LEU A 49 -0.69 2.27 3.87
CA LEU A 49 -1.66 1.33 4.45
C LEU A 49 -2.99 2.08 4.56
N THR A 50 -4.05 1.53 3.97
CA THR A 50 -5.33 2.21 3.92
C THR A 50 -6.49 1.22 3.85
N GLY A 51 -7.64 1.62 4.42
CA GLY A 51 -8.90 0.91 4.23
C GLY A 51 -9.74 1.48 3.09
N LEU A 52 -9.24 2.52 2.43
CA LEU A 52 -9.94 3.17 1.33
C LEU A 52 -9.69 2.39 0.03
N THR A 53 -10.78 2.00 -0.65
CA THR A 53 -10.68 1.18 -1.87
C THR A 53 -11.33 1.87 -3.07
N ASN A 54 -11.11 3.17 -3.23
CA ASN A 54 -11.59 3.91 -4.40
C ASN A 54 -10.43 4.38 -5.28
N VAL A 55 -10.76 4.93 -6.44
CA VAL A 55 -9.74 5.32 -7.43
C VAL A 55 -8.83 6.45 -6.95
N GLN A 56 -9.25 7.24 -5.95
CA GLN A 56 -8.42 8.30 -5.39
C GLN A 56 -7.12 7.77 -4.81
N VAL A 57 -7.13 6.53 -4.30
CA VAL A 57 -5.93 5.91 -3.75
C VAL A 57 -4.83 5.83 -4.81
N VAL A 58 -5.18 5.36 -6.01
CA VAL A 58 -4.22 5.24 -7.09
C VAL A 58 -3.79 6.60 -7.61
N ARG A 59 -4.71 7.56 -7.71
CA ARG A 59 -4.38 8.92 -8.13
C ARG A 59 -3.39 9.57 -7.17
N THR A 60 -3.60 9.35 -5.87
CA THR A 60 -2.68 9.83 -4.85
C THR A 60 -1.31 9.17 -5.00
N ALA A 61 -1.30 7.87 -5.28
CA ALA A 61 -0.06 7.14 -5.51
C ALA A 61 0.71 7.68 -6.71
N GLU A 62 0.01 8.14 -7.76
CA GLU A 62 0.65 8.74 -8.93
C GLU A 62 1.32 10.08 -8.61
N LEU A 63 0.74 10.83 -7.67
CA LEU A 63 1.22 12.16 -7.29
C LEU A 63 2.27 12.12 -6.18
N SER A 64 2.46 10.96 -5.57
CA SER A 64 3.38 10.74 -4.46
C SER A 64 4.36 9.64 -4.84
N ASP A 65 5.47 9.56 -4.16
CA ASP A 65 6.43 8.48 -4.40
C ASP A 65 6.08 7.27 -3.52
N LEU A 66 4.95 6.63 -3.82
CA LEU A 66 4.55 5.42 -3.10
C LEU A 66 5.18 4.18 -3.75
N CYS A 67 5.73 3.31 -2.93
CA CYS A 67 6.32 2.07 -3.42
C CYS A 67 5.27 0.95 -3.55
N ALA A 68 4.20 1.00 -2.77
CA ALA A 68 3.12 0.01 -2.82
C ALA A 68 1.95 0.46 -1.95
N ILE A 69 0.81 -0.23 -2.08
CA ILE A 69 -0.38 0.02 -1.27
C ILE A 69 -0.78 -1.28 -0.59
N VAL A 70 -1.03 -1.24 0.72
CA VAL A 70 -1.59 -2.34 1.50
C VAL A 70 -3.00 -1.97 1.90
N PHE A 71 -3.98 -2.77 1.45
CA PHE A 71 -5.37 -2.61 1.89
C PHE A 71 -5.57 -3.40 3.18
N VAL A 72 -6.16 -2.76 4.18
CA VAL A 72 -6.35 -3.37 5.51
C VAL A 72 -7.77 -3.91 5.68
N ARG A 73 -8.00 -4.67 6.75
CA ARG A 73 -9.29 -5.29 7.10
C ARG A 73 -9.83 -6.23 6.04
N GLY A 74 -8.96 -6.85 5.24
CA GLY A 74 -9.36 -7.76 4.19
C GLY A 74 -10.15 -7.08 3.06
N LYS A 75 -10.11 -5.76 2.95
CA LYS A 75 -10.83 -5.03 1.90
C LYS A 75 -10.16 -5.22 0.56
N LEU A 76 -10.92 -5.67 -0.42
CA LEU A 76 -10.40 -5.90 -1.76
C LEU A 76 -10.76 -4.72 -2.66
N PRO A 77 -9.78 -4.17 -3.39
CA PRO A 77 -10.06 -3.12 -4.35
C PRO A 77 -10.82 -3.69 -5.54
N GLY A 78 -11.62 -2.85 -6.19
CA GLY A 78 -12.33 -3.23 -7.40
C GLY A 78 -11.38 -3.36 -8.58
N LYS A 79 -11.91 -3.89 -9.67
CA LYS A 79 -11.15 -4.10 -10.91
C LYS A 79 -10.51 -2.82 -11.42
N GLU A 80 -11.22 -1.70 -11.33
CA GLU A 80 -10.72 -0.39 -11.80
C GLU A 80 -9.44 0.02 -11.06
N ILE A 81 -9.40 -0.24 -9.75
CA ILE A 81 -8.23 0.08 -8.93
C ILE A 81 -7.05 -0.78 -9.35
N VAL A 82 -7.28 -2.07 -9.54
CA VAL A 82 -6.22 -3.01 -9.93
C VAL A 82 -5.66 -2.61 -11.30
N GLU A 83 -6.52 -2.29 -12.26
CA GLU A 83 -6.08 -1.89 -13.59
C GLU A 83 -5.28 -0.58 -13.57
N ALA A 84 -5.73 0.40 -12.80
CA ALA A 84 -5.02 1.66 -12.65
C ALA A 84 -3.66 1.47 -11.98
N ALA A 85 -3.59 0.65 -10.95
CA ALA A 85 -2.33 0.34 -10.28
C ALA A 85 -1.36 -0.37 -11.21
N LYS A 86 -1.86 -1.30 -12.02
CA LYS A 86 -1.06 -2.02 -13.00
C LYS A 86 -0.48 -1.06 -14.05
N ALA A 87 -1.30 -0.12 -14.53
CA ALA A 87 -0.85 0.88 -15.51
C ALA A 87 0.23 1.81 -14.94
N ASN A 88 0.23 2.02 -13.62
CA ASN A 88 1.19 2.89 -12.95
C ASN A 88 2.29 2.13 -12.21
N ASP A 89 2.35 0.82 -12.41
CA ASP A 89 3.39 -0.05 -11.83
C ASP A 89 3.44 0.02 -10.31
N ILE A 90 2.28 -0.02 -9.67
CA ILE A 90 2.14 0.06 -8.21
C ILE A 90 1.69 -1.31 -7.67
N PRO A 91 2.54 -2.01 -6.89
CA PRO A 91 2.13 -3.26 -6.26
C PRO A 91 1.00 -3.07 -5.26
N LEU A 92 0.09 -4.04 -5.21
CA LEU A 92 -1.04 -4.03 -4.29
C LEU A 92 -1.02 -5.27 -3.41
N LEU A 93 -1.19 -5.07 -2.12
CA LEU A 93 -1.25 -6.12 -1.11
C LEU A 93 -2.54 -5.98 -0.31
N VAL A 94 -2.98 -7.07 0.31
CA VAL A 94 -4.11 -7.03 1.23
C VAL A 94 -3.78 -7.81 2.49
N THR A 95 -4.15 -7.26 3.65
CA THR A 95 -4.02 -7.94 4.94
C THR A 95 -5.37 -7.92 5.67
N CYS A 96 -5.61 -8.94 6.50
CA CYS A 96 -6.81 -8.98 7.33
C CYS A 96 -6.69 -8.14 8.60
N TYR A 97 -5.49 -7.69 8.93
CA TYR A 97 -5.30 -6.84 10.12
C TYR A 97 -6.00 -5.50 9.93
N THR A 98 -6.39 -4.88 11.05
CA THR A 98 -6.89 -3.51 11.06
C THR A 98 -5.73 -2.55 10.76
N LEU A 99 -6.05 -1.30 10.49
CA LEU A 99 -5.03 -0.28 10.24
C LEU A 99 -4.09 -0.16 11.44
N PHE A 100 -4.65 -0.14 12.64
CA PHE A 100 -3.86 -0.03 13.87
C PHE A 100 -2.90 -1.22 14.02
N GLU A 101 -3.40 -2.44 13.85
CA GLU A 101 -2.58 -3.65 13.98
C GLU A 101 -1.49 -3.71 12.91
N ALA A 102 -1.85 -3.38 11.68
CA ALA A 102 -0.89 -3.39 10.57
C ALA A 102 0.23 -2.37 10.80
N CYS A 103 -0.13 -1.16 11.19
CA CYS A 103 0.87 -0.13 11.50
C CYS A 103 1.75 -0.54 12.68
N GLY A 104 1.15 -1.10 13.72
CA GLY A 104 1.89 -1.55 14.90
C GLY A 104 2.88 -2.67 14.58
N ARG A 105 2.49 -3.60 13.71
CA ARG A 105 3.38 -4.71 13.34
C ARG A 105 4.53 -4.28 12.46
N LEU A 106 4.34 -3.26 11.63
CA LEU A 106 5.39 -2.73 10.77
C LEU A 106 6.34 -1.79 11.52
N TYR A 107 5.82 -1.11 12.53
CA TYR A 107 6.59 -0.14 13.29
C TYR A 107 7.70 -0.81 14.09
#